data_91e6dfb10735ac9b91ecb5557ec57a76
#
_entry.id   91e6dfb10735ac9b91ecb5557ec57a76
#
_cell.length_a   1.000
_cell.length_b   1.000
_cell.length_c   1.000
_cell.angle_alpha   90.00
_cell.angle_beta   90.00
_cell.angle_gamma   90.00
#
_symmetry.space_group_name_H-M   'P 1'
#
loop_
_entity.id
_entity.type
_entity.pdbx_description
1 polymer ?
#
loop_
_entity_poly.entity_id
_entity_poly.type
_entity_poly.pdbx_seq_one_letter_code
_entity_poly.pdbx_strand_id
1 'polypeptide(L)' 'AEWSKNPSNMDVVDLCRHLYKVYEGREEEISSLLTNGMAKDISQYRQLVGEVQGLRFARDEIKSLLEKTEEDVEDTLRT' A
#
# COMPACT_ATOMS: atom_id res chain seq x y z
N ALA A 1 19.34 11.43 -1.38
CA ALA A 1 18.01 10.92 -1.13
C ALA A 1 18.03 9.90 -0.01
N GLU A 2 16.94 9.81 0.73
CA GLU A 2 16.83 8.87 1.85
C GLU A 2 16.99 7.42 1.41
N TRP A 3 16.56 7.12 0.20
CA TRP A 3 16.68 5.78 -0.35
C TRP A 3 18.10 5.39 -0.69
N SER A 4 19.00 6.36 -0.79
CA SER A 4 20.40 6.05 -1.00
C SER A 4 21.09 5.57 0.26
N LYS A 5 20.44 5.69 1.39
CA LYS A 5 20.95 5.14 2.64
C LYS A 5 20.93 3.63 2.58
N ASN A 6 21.80 3.02 3.33
CA ASN A 6 21.89 1.58 3.41
C ASN A 6 20.52 0.99 3.78
N PRO A 7 19.94 0.11 2.93
CA PRO A 7 18.63 -0.51 3.23
C PRO A 7 18.59 -1.23 4.58
N SER A 8 19.72 -1.67 5.09
CA SER A 8 19.78 -2.33 6.40
C SER A 8 19.42 -1.41 7.56
N ASN A 9 19.41 -0.08 7.31
CA ASN A 9 19.03 0.90 8.33
C ASN A 9 17.53 1.16 8.36
N MET A 10 16.79 0.62 7.38
CA MET A 10 15.34 0.77 7.33
C MET A 10 14.70 -0.35 8.13
N ASP A 11 13.88 0.00 9.11
CA ASP A 11 13.16 -1.03 9.85
C ASP A 11 11.91 -1.50 9.08
N VAL A 12 11.30 -2.56 9.58
CA VAL A 12 10.15 -3.18 8.92
C VAL A 12 8.96 -2.22 8.86
N VAL A 13 8.77 -1.42 9.90
CA VAL A 13 7.66 -0.46 9.96
C VAL A 13 7.82 0.59 8.86
N ASP A 14 9.02 1.12 8.69
CA ASP A 14 9.28 2.11 7.65
C ASP A 14 9.06 1.54 6.25
N LEU A 15 9.50 0.30 6.03
CA LEU A 15 9.29 -0.39 4.78
C LEU A 15 7.80 -0.57 4.48
N CYS A 16 7.04 -1.02 5.47
CA CYS A 16 5.61 -1.21 5.34
C CYS A 16 4.88 0.11 5.04
N ARG A 17 5.25 1.18 5.71
CA ARG A 17 4.66 2.50 5.46
C ARG A 17 4.95 2.98 4.04
N HIS A 18 6.16 2.73 3.58
CA HIS A 18 6.52 3.08 2.21
C HIS A 18 5.68 2.33 1.20
N LEU A 19 5.57 1.02 1.36
CA LEU A 19 4.78 0.19 0.46
C LEU A 19 3.30 0.59 0.48
N TYR A 20 2.76 0.88 1.65
CA TYR A 20 1.39 1.36 1.78
C TYR A 20 1.15 2.61 0.92
N LYS A 21 2.05 3.57 1.00
CA LYS A 21 1.95 4.81 0.22
C LYS A 21 2.09 4.58 -1.28
N VAL A 22 2.98 3.68 -1.68
CA VAL A 22 3.15 3.32 -3.09
C VAL A 22 1.86 2.74 -3.65
N TYR A 23 1.24 1.82 -2.93
CA TYR A 23 0.00 1.17 -3.37
C TYR A 23 -1.16 2.17 -3.39
N GLU A 24 -1.24 3.04 -2.40
CA GLU A 24 -2.26 4.09 -2.35
C GLU A 24 -2.13 5.02 -3.55
N GLY A 25 -0.91 5.43 -3.89
CA GLY A 25 -0.66 6.27 -5.06
C GLY A 25 -1.09 5.60 -6.36
N ARG A 26 -0.83 4.30 -6.50
CA ARG A 26 -1.26 3.56 -7.68
C ARG A 26 -2.79 3.45 -7.76
N GLU A 27 -3.45 3.23 -6.63
CA GLU A 27 -4.92 3.24 -6.58
C GLU A 27 -5.49 4.58 -7.07
N GLU A 28 -4.90 5.68 -6.64
CA GLU A 28 -5.33 7.00 -7.04
C GLU A 28 -5.16 7.24 -8.54
N GLU A 29 -4.03 6.79 -9.11
CA GLU A 29 -3.81 6.87 -10.55
C GLU A 29 -4.89 6.13 -11.32
N ILE A 30 -5.19 4.90 -10.93
CA ILE A 30 -6.17 4.06 -11.60
C ILE A 30 -7.57 4.66 -11.45
N SER A 31 -7.90 5.11 -10.24
CA SER A 31 -9.19 5.74 -9.99
C SER A 31 -9.38 6.97 -10.87
N SER A 32 -8.34 7.75 -11.05
CA SER A 32 -8.37 8.91 -11.92
C SER A 32 -8.59 8.53 -13.38
N LEU A 33 -7.91 7.48 -13.84
CA LEU A 33 -8.10 6.98 -15.21
C LEU A 33 -9.54 6.52 -15.44
N LEU A 34 -10.11 5.80 -14.49
CA LEU A 34 -11.49 5.31 -14.60
C LEU A 34 -12.49 6.45 -14.55
N THR A 35 -12.29 7.40 -13.65
CA THR A 35 -13.18 8.55 -13.48
C THR A 35 -13.18 9.43 -14.71
N ASN A 36 -12.05 9.56 -15.38
CA ASN A 36 -11.92 10.39 -16.58
C ASN A 36 -12.33 9.66 -17.86
N GLY A 37 -12.83 8.43 -17.75
CA GLY A 37 -13.30 7.66 -18.90
C GLY A 37 -12.19 7.25 -19.84
N MET A 38 -10.98 7.04 -19.34
CA MET A 38 -9.82 6.71 -20.17
C MET A 38 -9.64 5.22 -20.43
N ALA A 39 -10.52 4.38 -19.90
CA ALA A 39 -10.51 2.97 -20.24
C ALA A 39 -11.03 2.81 -21.68
N LYS A 40 -10.27 2.09 -22.52
CA LYS A 40 -10.57 1.96 -23.94
C LYS A 40 -11.75 1.06 -24.22
N ASP A 41 -11.93 0.03 -23.42
CA ASP A 41 -12.98 -0.96 -23.59
C ASP A 41 -13.31 -1.62 -22.25
N ILE A 42 -14.30 -2.50 -22.27
CA ILE A 42 -14.75 -3.19 -21.05
C ILE A 42 -13.66 -4.10 -20.47
N SER A 43 -12.84 -4.69 -21.32
CA SER A 43 -11.74 -5.54 -20.88
C SER A 43 -10.72 -4.76 -20.09
N GLN A 44 -10.32 -3.60 -20.59
CA GLN A 44 -9.39 -2.72 -19.89
C GLN A 44 -10.00 -2.21 -18.57
N TYR A 45 -11.28 -1.83 -18.62
CA TYR A 45 -11.99 -1.41 -17.41
C TYR A 45 -11.93 -2.48 -16.31
N ARG A 46 -12.25 -3.73 -16.67
CA ARG A 46 -12.23 -4.84 -15.72
C ARG A 46 -10.84 -5.10 -15.19
N GLN A 47 -9.82 -4.97 -16.03
CA GLN A 47 -8.43 -5.16 -15.63
C GLN A 47 -8.03 -4.11 -14.58
N LEU A 48 -8.37 -2.86 -14.83
CA LEU A 48 -8.05 -1.76 -13.92
C LEU A 48 -8.78 -1.90 -12.59
N VAL A 49 -10.05 -2.28 -12.63
CA VAL A 49 -10.84 -2.54 -11.41
C VAL A 49 -10.20 -3.67 -10.61
N GLY A 50 -9.80 -4.75 -11.29
CA GLY A 50 -9.11 -5.86 -10.63
C GLY A 50 -7.80 -5.44 -9.99
N GLU A 51 -7.04 -4.58 -10.66
CA GLU A 51 -5.79 -4.07 -10.11
C GLU A 51 -6.05 -3.26 -8.83
N VAL A 52 -7.06 -2.39 -8.84
CA VAL A 52 -7.43 -1.60 -7.64
C VAL A 52 -7.83 -2.52 -6.49
N GLN A 53 -8.62 -3.54 -6.78
CA GLN A 53 -9.04 -4.49 -5.74
C GLN A 53 -7.85 -5.22 -5.13
N GLY A 54 -6.90 -5.65 -5.96
CA GLY A 54 -5.68 -6.28 -5.48
C GLY A 54 -4.81 -5.35 -4.64
N LEU A 55 -4.69 -4.10 -5.06
CA LEU A 55 -3.93 -3.10 -4.31
C LEU A 55 -4.58 -2.78 -2.97
N ARG A 56 -5.89 -2.70 -2.92
CA ARG A 56 -6.61 -2.48 -1.67
C ARG A 56 -6.41 -3.64 -0.71
N PHE A 57 -6.47 -4.85 -1.23
CA PHE A 57 -6.21 -6.04 -0.41
C PHE A 57 -4.80 -5.97 0.17
N ALA A 58 -3.81 -5.71 -0.65
CA ALA A 58 -2.41 -5.63 -0.20
C ALA A 58 -2.22 -4.52 0.83
N ARG A 59 -2.83 -3.36 0.59
CA ARG A 59 -2.74 -2.22 1.48
C ARG A 59 -3.38 -2.52 2.84
N ASP A 60 -4.52 -3.19 2.84
CA ASP A 60 -5.21 -3.57 4.08
C ASP A 60 -4.40 -4.58 4.88
N GLU A 61 -3.73 -5.51 4.20
CA GLU A 61 -2.85 -6.47 4.87
C GLU A 61 -1.67 -5.77 5.53
N ILE A 62 -1.07 -4.80 4.87
CA ILE A 62 0.02 -4.02 5.44
C ILE A 62 -0.46 -3.22 6.65
N LYS A 63 -1.62 -2.61 6.55
CA LYS A 63 -2.22 -1.87 7.64
C LYS A 63 -2.45 -2.75 8.86
N SER A 64 -3.01 -3.93 8.65
CA SER A 64 -3.23 -4.90 9.72
C SER A 64 -1.93 -5.30 10.39
N LEU A 65 -0.89 -5.50 9.59
CA LEU A 65 0.42 -5.87 10.10
C LEU A 65 1.02 -4.75 10.97
N LEU A 66 0.90 -3.50 10.52
CA LEU A 66 1.39 -2.35 11.28
C LEU A 66 0.65 -2.21 12.61
N GLU A 67 -0.67 -2.35 12.59
CA GLU A 67 -1.48 -2.27 13.82
C GLU A 67 -1.08 -3.36 14.81
N LYS A 68 -0.87 -4.57 14.31
CA LYS A 68 -0.46 -5.69 15.15
C LYS A 68 0.93 -5.46 15.74
N THR A 69 1.84 -4.91 14.97
CA THR A 69 3.19 -4.60 15.44
C THR A 69 3.16 -3.56 16.54
N GLU A 70 2.32 -2.54 16.41
CA GLU A 70 2.15 -1.52 17.44
C GLU A 70 1.57 -2.12 18.73
N GLU A 71 0.59 -3.00 18.62
CA GLU A 71 0.02 -3.71 19.77
C GLU A 71 1.06 -4.55 20.48
N ASP A 72 1.87 -5.27 19.74
CA ASP A 72 2.93 -6.11 20.31
C ASP A 72 3.93 -5.26 21.07
N VAL A 73 4.30 -4.10 20.54
CA VAL A 73 5.20 -3.17 21.22
C VAL A 73 4.58 -2.66 22.52
N GLU A 74 3.30 -2.28 22.49
CA GLU A 74 2.59 -1.82 23.68
C GLU A 74 2.55 -2.90 24.76
N ASP A 75 2.23 -4.12 24.37
CA ASP A 75 2.17 -5.24 25.31
C ASP A 75 3.53 -5.48 25.95
N THR A 76 4.61 -5.38 25.19
CA THR A 76 5.96 -5.52 25.69
C THR A 76 6.27 -4.43 26.71
N LEU A 77 5.84 -3.20 26.45
CA LEU A 77 6.08 -2.09 27.36
C LEU A 77 5.28 -2.17 28.64
N ARG A 78 4.12 -2.83 28.60
CA ARG A 78 3.27 -3.02 29.80
C ARG A 78 3.79 -4.06 30.75
N THR A 79 4.57 -4.99 30.26
CA THR A 79 5.14 -6.05 31.11
C THR A 79 6.46 -5.63 31.70
#